data_005a9c6248925e57a3ef8934348f0096
#
_entry.id   005a9c6248925e57a3ef8934348f0096
#
_cell.length_a   1.000
_cell.length_b   1.000
_cell.length_c   1.000
_cell.angle_alpha   90.00
_cell.angle_beta   90.00
_cell.angle_gamma   90.00
#
_symmetry.space_group_name_H-M   'P 1'
#
loop_
_entity.id
_entity.type
_entity.pdbx_description
1 polymer ?
#
loop_
_entity_poly.entity_id
_entity_poly.type
_entity_poly.pdbx_seq_one_letter_code
_entity_poly.pdbx_strand_id
1 'polypeptide(L)'
;TVKTKEQLYGLFKIFVISGALVALYGVMQYAFGWTTSNAWIDEEMFEDATMRVYSTLGNPNVLGEYLLLVLPVAAVYMLKNKWKELSKWAYGLMFLVLALCLVLTQSRGCWIGFMLSVVIFVTFYEGKWWGFIPIVLCILPFIIPQTIVDRIMSVGNMEDSSTSYRVYIWMGTLGMMKHYWLGGIGMGEAAFSQVYPFFSYNAIIAPHSHNLFLQLLVEAGISGLGVFLVMQIVFVKKMSDVYRMDDKKSMDSMLALAL
;
A
#
# COMPACT_ATOMS: atom_id res chain seq x y z
N THR A 1 24.69 -4.77 -10.97
CA THR A 1 24.85 -3.58 -10.11
C THR A 1 24.60 -2.34 -10.93
N VAL A 2 23.72 -1.44 -10.46
CA VAL A 2 23.46 -0.13 -11.06
C VAL A 2 24.72 0.73 -10.88
N LYS A 3 25.26 1.29 -11.97
CA LYS A 3 26.49 2.08 -11.96
C LYS A 3 26.27 3.54 -12.33
N THR A 4 25.20 3.85 -13.07
CA THR A 4 24.92 5.22 -13.53
C THR A 4 23.47 5.65 -13.17
N LYS A 5 23.24 6.97 -13.12
CA LYS A 5 21.89 7.52 -12.89
C LYS A 5 20.94 7.14 -14.02
N GLU A 6 21.38 7.08 -15.25
CA GLU A 6 20.58 6.67 -16.41
C GLU A 6 20.06 5.24 -16.25
N GLN A 7 20.91 4.33 -15.75
CA GLN A 7 20.49 2.95 -15.44
C GLN A 7 19.44 2.93 -14.34
N LEU A 8 19.64 3.72 -13.28
CA LEU A 8 18.67 3.84 -12.17
C LEU A 8 17.31 4.36 -12.68
N TYR A 9 17.32 5.44 -13.45
CA TYR A 9 16.09 5.98 -14.04
C TYR A 9 15.45 4.99 -15.00
N GLY A 10 16.24 4.24 -15.77
CA GLY A 10 15.76 3.15 -16.62
C GLY A 10 15.02 2.08 -15.83
N LEU A 11 15.54 1.66 -14.68
CA LEU A 11 14.89 0.69 -13.80
C LEU A 11 13.55 1.22 -13.25
N PHE A 12 13.48 2.47 -12.82
CA PHE A 12 12.22 3.07 -12.38
C PHE A 12 11.21 3.19 -13.51
N LYS A 13 11.63 3.47 -14.76
CA LYS A 13 10.73 3.43 -15.93
C LYS A 13 10.13 2.04 -16.13
N ILE A 14 10.97 1.01 -16.08
CA ILE A 14 10.51 -0.38 -16.20
C ILE A 14 9.56 -0.73 -15.06
N PHE A 15 9.86 -0.30 -13.83
CA PHE A 15 9.00 -0.49 -12.68
C PHE A 15 7.59 0.13 -12.87
N VAL A 16 7.52 1.37 -13.37
CA VAL A 16 6.25 2.03 -13.67
C VAL A 16 5.50 1.31 -14.80
N ILE A 17 6.19 0.92 -15.87
CA ILE A 17 5.56 0.22 -17.00
C ILE A 17 5.02 -1.15 -16.55
N SER A 18 5.81 -1.92 -15.81
CA SER A 18 5.36 -3.22 -15.29
C SER A 18 4.19 -3.07 -14.32
N GLY A 19 4.23 -2.06 -13.45
CA GLY A 19 3.13 -1.75 -12.55
C GLY A 19 1.85 -1.35 -13.30
N ALA A 20 1.97 -0.57 -14.36
CA ALA A 20 0.85 -0.19 -15.21
C ALA A 20 0.23 -1.41 -15.93
N LEU A 21 1.03 -2.38 -16.36
CA LEU A 21 0.53 -3.64 -16.96
C LEU A 21 -0.20 -4.49 -15.93
N VAL A 22 0.34 -4.62 -14.71
CA VAL A 22 -0.33 -5.31 -13.60
C VAL A 22 -1.66 -4.61 -13.26
N ALA A 23 -1.67 -3.28 -13.19
CA ALA A 23 -2.87 -2.51 -12.91
C ALA A 23 -3.90 -2.64 -14.05
N LEU A 24 -3.46 -2.60 -15.30
CA LEU A 24 -4.34 -2.79 -16.47
C LEU A 24 -5.02 -4.16 -16.42
N TYR A 25 -4.26 -5.22 -16.12
CA TYR A 25 -4.86 -6.56 -15.95
C TYR A 25 -5.89 -6.56 -14.82
N GLY A 26 -5.62 -5.87 -13.70
CA GLY A 26 -6.59 -5.72 -12.61
C GLY A 26 -7.86 -4.97 -13.04
N VAL A 27 -7.74 -3.89 -13.80
CA VAL A 27 -8.91 -3.17 -14.35
C VAL A 27 -9.70 -4.06 -15.31
N MET A 28 -9.02 -4.82 -16.17
CA MET A 28 -9.67 -5.79 -17.05
C MET A 28 -10.36 -6.90 -16.27
N GLN A 29 -9.75 -7.40 -15.21
CA GLN A 29 -10.36 -8.37 -14.29
C GLN A 29 -11.72 -7.87 -13.78
N TYR A 30 -11.79 -6.61 -13.35
CA TYR A 30 -13.04 -5.99 -12.93
C TYR A 30 -14.05 -5.84 -14.09
N ALA A 31 -13.60 -5.31 -15.22
CA ALA A 31 -14.47 -5.00 -16.36
C ALA A 31 -15.10 -6.26 -17.00
N PHE A 32 -14.37 -7.37 -17.02
CA PHE A 32 -14.83 -8.64 -17.60
C PHE A 32 -15.35 -9.66 -16.57
N GLY A 33 -15.36 -9.29 -15.28
CA GLY A 33 -15.81 -10.20 -14.23
C GLY A 33 -14.92 -11.46 -14.06
N TRP A 34 -13.61 -11.35 -14.36
CA TRP A 34 -12.69 -12.50 -14.25
C TRP A 34 -12.35 -12.77 -12.80
N THR A 35 -13.09 -13.65 -12.17
CA THR A 35 -12.79 -14.17 -10.83
C THR A 35 -12.24 -15.58 -10.94
N THR A 36 -11.04 -15.82 -10.45
CA THR A 36 -10.40 -17.13 -10.49
C THR A 36 -10.49 -17.91 -9.18
N SER A 37 -10.90 -17.28 -8.09
CA SER A 37 -11.15 -18.00 -6.84
C SER A 37 -12.08 -17.20 -5.91
N ASN A 38 -13.02 -17.90 -5.29
CA ASN A 38 -13.82 -17.40 -4.18
C ASN A 38 -13.01 -17.33 -2.87
N ALA A 39 -11.71 -17.62 -2.91
CA ALA A 39 -10.84 -17.72 -1.74
C ALA A 39 -10.68 -16.41 -0.94
N TRP A 40 -11.06 -15.25 -1.50
CA TRP A 40 -11.03 -13.94 -0.83
C TRP A 40 -12.43 -13.39 -0.58
N ILE A 41 -13.46 -14.14 -0.94
CA ILE A 41 -14.86 -13.91 -0.66
C ILE A 41 -15.22 -14.99 0.35
N ASP A 42 -15.01 -14.70 1.62
CA ASP A 42 -15.59 -15.50 2.69
C ASP A 42 -17.06 -15.06 2.78
N GLU A 43 -17.90 -15.68 1.95
CA GLU A 43 -19.34 -15.33 1.84
C GLU A 43 -20.05 -15.52 3.19
N GLU A 44 -19.54 -16.40 4.06
CA GLU A 44 -20.06 -16.60 5.41
C GLU A 44 -19.64 -15.48 6.38
N MET A 45 -18.52 -14.81 6.10
CA MET A 45 -17.98 -13.73 6.96
C MET A 45 -18.26 -12.32 6.42
N PHE A 46 -18.57 -12.17 5.13
CA PHE A 46 -18.72 -10.86 4.47
C PHE A 46 -20.00 -10.84 3.62
N GLU A 47 -21.13 -10.51 4.23
CA GLU A 47 -22.46 -10.43 3.58
C GLU A 47 -22.49 -9.46 2.37
N ASP A 48 -21.55 -8.51 2.28
CA ASP A 48 -21.41 -7.53 1.19
C ASP A 48 -20.15 -7.78 0.33
N ALA A 49 -19.95 -9.00 -0.11
CA ALA A 49 -18.77 -9.35 -0.92
C ALA A 49 -18.82 -8.72 -2.32
N THR A 50 -18.48 -7.42 -2.39
CA THR A 50 -18.23 -6.76 -3.66
C THR A 50 -16.94 -7.29 -4.27
N MET A 51 -16.94 -7.46 -5.61
CA MET A 51 -15.78 -7.95 -6.36
C MET A 51 -14.55 -7.07 -6.11
N ARG A 52 -13.54 -7.61 -5.46
CA ARG A 52 -12.26 -6.96 -5.19
C ARG A 52 -11.22 -7.44 -6.19
N VAL A 53 -10.49 -6.48 -6.77
CA VAL A 53 -9.44 -6.77 -7.75
C VAL A 53 -8.14 -7.14 -7.07
N TYR A 54 -7.50 -8.22 -7.52
CA TYR A 54 -6.20 -8.72 -7.03
C TYR A 54 -5.15 -8.89 -8.12
N SER A 55 -5.53 -8.76 -9.39
CA SER A 55 -4.63 -8.88 -10.55
C SER A 55 -3.78 -10.17 -10.52
N THR A 56 -2.50 -10.07 -10.83
CA THR A 56 -1.53 -11.18 -10.81
C THR A 56 -0.99 -11.50 -9.42
N LEU A 57 -1.32 -10.70 -8.40
CA LEU A 57 -0.76 -10.85 -7.05
C LEU A 57 -1.63 -11.72 -6.13
N GLY A 58 -2.82 -12.13 -6.59
CA GLY A 58 -3.69 -13.07 -5.89
C GLY A 58 -4.34 -12.55 -4.61
N ASN A 59 -3.98 -11.33 -4.14
CA ASN A 59 -4.54 -10.71 -2.93
C ASN A 59 -4.76 -9.21 -3.14
N PRO A 60 -6.00 -8.67 -2.93
CA PRO A 60 -6.30 -7.27 -3.14
C PRO A 60 -5.48 -6.30 -2.27
N ASN A 61 -5.14 -6.70 -1.04
CA ASN A 61 -4.34 -5.86 -0.16
C ASN A 61 -2.87 -5.81 -0.63
N VAL A 62 -2.30 -6.95 -1.03
CA VAL A 62 -0.94 -7.01 -1.60
C VAL A 62 -0.87 -6.22 -2.90
N LEU A 63 -1.90 -6.30 -3.76
CA LEU A 63 -1.99 -5.46 -4.94
C LEU A 63 -2.02 -3.97 -4.57
N GLY A 64 -2.84 -3.59 -3.59
CA GLY A 64 -2.90 -2.21 -3.11
C GLY A 64 -1.55 -1.70 -2.59
N GLU A 65 -0.85 -2.49 -1.77
CA GLU A 65 0.49 -2.17 -1.27
C GLU A 65 1.51 -2.01 -2.40
N TYR A 66 1.49 -2.91 -3.40
CA TYR A 66 2.34 -2.79 -4.59
C TYR A 66 2.04 -1.49 -5.36
N LEU A 67 0.77 -1.15 -5.54
CA LEU A 67 0.38 0.08 -6.24
C LEU A 67 0.81 1.34 -5.48
N LEU A 68 0.84 1.32 -4.14
CA LEU A 68 1.36 2.43 -3.32
C LEU A 68 2.84 2.72 -3.59
N LEU A 69 3.63 1.72 -3.95
CA LEU A 69 5.04 1.90 -4.31
C LEU A 69 5.19 2.47 -5.73
N VAL A 70 4.34 2.06 -6.66
CA VAL A 70 4.45 2.45 -8.07
C VAL A 70 3.88 3.84 -8.34
N LEU A 71 2.75 4.20 -7.71
CA LEU A 71 2.02 5.45 -7.96
C LEU A 71 2.86 6.72 -7.77
N PRO A 72 3.60 6.90 -6.65
CA PRO A 72 4.43 8.10 -6.49
C PRO A 72 5.53 8.19 -7.55
N VAL A 73 6.15 7.08 -7.93
CA VAL A 73 7.17 7.04 -8.98
C VAL A 73 6.57 7.39 -10.34
N ALA A 74 5.38 6.88 -10.66
CA ALA A 74 4.66 7.24 -11.90
C ALA A 74 4.32 8.74 -11.94
N ALA A 75 3.91 9.33 -10.81
CA ALA A 75 3.69 10.76 -10.68
C ALA A 75 4.95 11.58 -10.98
N VAL A 76 6.12 11.16 -10.50
CA VAL A 76 7.40 11.81 -10.82
C VAL A 76 7.64 11.83 -12.32
N TYR A 77 7.52 10.70 -13.01
CA TYR A 77 7.72 10.66 -14.47
C TYR A 77 6.69 11.49 -15.23
N MET A 78 5.44 11.53 -14.80
CA MET A 78 4.41 12.40 -15.36
C MET A 78 4.76 13.88 -15.20
N LEU A 79 5.24 14.29 -14.01
CA LEU A 79 5.54 15.69 -13.70
C LEU A 79 6.83 16.19 -14.35
N LYS A 80 7.82 15.32 -14.55
CA LYS A 80 9.11 15.67 -15.15
C LYS A 80 9.07 15.86 -16.67
N ASN A 81 8.14 15.21 -17.36
CA ASN A 81 8.00 15.34 -18.81
C ASN A 81 7.27 16.65 -19.18
N LYS A 82 7.66 17.26 -20.31
CA LYS A 82 7.05 18.51 -20.78
C LYS A 82 5.65 18.26 -21.35
N TRP A 83 4.78 19.25 -21.24
CA TRP A 83 3.39 19.16 -21.73
C TRP A 83 3.23 18.77 -23.19
N LYS A 84 4.19 19.14 -24.05
CA LYS A 84 4.18 18.84 -25.48
C LYS A 84 4.70 17.44 -25.82
N GLU A 85 5.24 16.71 -24.85
CA GLU A 85 5.79 15.39 -25.09
C GLU A 85 4.72 14.31 -24.90
N LEU A 86 4.65 13.38 -25.87
CA LEU A 86 3.75 12.21 -25.78
C LEU A 86 4.03 11.37 -24.51
N SER A 87 5.29 11.34 -24.07
CA SER A 87 5.70 10.64 -22.86
C SER A 87 4.95 11.12 -21.60
N LYS A 88 4.66 12.42 -21.49
CA LYS A 88 3.88 12.96 -20.36
C LYS A 88 2.48 12.37 -20.28
N TRP A 89 1.81 12.32 -21.42
CA TRP A 89 0.46 11.78 -21.53
C TRP A 89 0.43 10.28 -21.32
N ALA A 90 1.47 9.56 -21.80
CA ALA A 90 1.63 8.13 -21.54
C ALA A 90 1.78 7.83 -20.04
N TYR A 91 2.67 8.55 -19.32
CA TYR A 91 2.79 8.40 -17.87
C TYR A 91 1.56 8.88 -17.11
N GLY A 92 0.88 9.91 -17.60
CA GLY A 92 -0.41 10.35 -17.03
C GLY A 92 -1.49 9.27 -17.15
N LEU A 93 -1.59 8.62 -18.30
CA LEU A 93 -2.49 7.48 -18.50
C LEU A 93 -2.13 6.30 -17.61
N MET A 94 -0.83 5.95 -17.50
CA MET A 94 -0.36 4.90 -16.60
C MET A 94 -0.74 5.23 -15.13
N PHE A 95 -0.53 6.46 -14.70
CA PHE A 95 -0.91 6.90 -13.36
C PHE A 95 -2.42 6.76 -13.12
N LEU A 96 -3.25 7.14 -14.08
CA LEU A 96 -4.71 6.98 -13.98
C LEU A 96 -5.13 5.51 -13.89
N VAL A 97 -4.52 4.63 -14.68
CA VAL A 97 -4.79 3.19 -14.64
C VAL A 97 -4.38 2.60 -13.28
N LEU A 98 -3.20 2.99 -12.76
CA LEU A 98 -2.73 2.59 -11.43
C LEU A 98 -3.67 3.07 -10.33
N ALA A 99 -4.10 4.33 -10.37
CA ALA A 99 -5.02 4.91 -9.37
C ALA A 99 -6.41 4.26 -9.43
N LEU A 100 -6.95 4.03 -10.63
CA LEU A 100 -8.21 3.30 -10.80
C LEU A 100 -8.12 1.88 -10.24
N CYS A 101 -7.05 1.16 -10.56
CA CYS A 101 -6.83 -0.18 -10.03
C CYS A 101 -6.75 -0.17 -8.49
N LEU A 102 -6.07 0.83 -7.89
CA LEU A 102 -6.01 0.98 -6.43
C LEU A 102 -7.42 1.15 -5.82
N VAL A 103 -8.28 1.95 -6.44
CA VAL A 103 -9.68 2.08 -6.01
C VAL A 103 -10.40 0.74 -6.07
N LEU A 104 -10.24 -0.01 -7.16
CA LEU A 104 -10.88 -1.31 -7.39
C LEU A 104 -10.37 -2.43 -6.47
N THR A 105 -9.21 -2.27 -5.82
CA THR A 105 -8.76 -3.21 -4.76
C THR A 105 -9.66 -3.17 -3.53
N GLN A 106 -10.38 -2.08 -3.31
CA GLN A 106 -11.20 -1.81 -2.13
C GLN A 106 -10.42 -1.97 -0.81
N SER A 107 -9.11 -1.75 -0.83
CA SER A 107 -8.25 -1.79 0.35
C SER A 107 -8.23 -0.44 1.06
N ARG A 108 -9.02 -0.31 2.13
CA ARG A 108 -9.13 0.94 2.94
C ARG A 108 -7.76 1.42 3.44
N GLY A 109 -6.94 0.51 3.92
CA GLY A 109 -5.58 0.83 4.38
C GLY A 109 -4.72 1.43 3.28
N CYS A 110 -4.80 0.89 2.05
CA CYS A 110 -4.07 1.41 0.91
C CYS A 110 -4.61 2.76 0.44
N TRP A 111 -5.91 3.01 0.51
CA TRP A 111 -6.47 4.33 0.20
C TRP A 111 -5.96 5.41 1.18
N ILE A 112 -5.97 5.10 2.49
CA ILE A 112 -5.42 6.00 3.52
C ILE A 112 -3.91 6.22 3.28
N GLY A 113 -3.16 5.15 2.99
CA GLY A 113 -1.74 5.24 2.67
C GLY A 113 -1.47 6.11 1.44
N PHE A 114 -2.29 5.98 0.39
CA PHE A 114 -2.17 6.81 -0.81
C PHE A 114 -2.48 8.29 -0.51
N MET A 115 -3.54 8.58 0.24
CA MET A 115 -3.87 9.95 0.65
C MET A 115 -2.73 10.58 1.46
N LEU A 116 -2.14 9.84 2.40
CA LEU A 116 -0.99 10.30 3.16
C LEU A 116 0.23 10.56 2.25
N SER A 117 0.50 9.68 1.29
CA SER A 117 1.56 9.86 0.29
C SER A 117 1.35 11.13 -0.53
N VAL A 118 0.11 11.40 -0.99
CA VAL A 118 -0.24 12.64 -1.71
C VAL A 118 -0.01 13.88 -0.84
N VAL A 119 -0.46 13.84 0.43
CA VAL A 119 -0.25 14.95 1.38
C VAL A 119 1.23 15.26 1.56
N ILE A 120 2.05 14.23 1.79
CA ILE A 120 3.51 14.37 1.93
C ILE A 120 4.09 14.94 0.63
N PHE A 121 3.77 14.36 -0.51
CA PHE A 121 4.30 14.78 -1.81
C PHE A 121 3.96 16.25 -2.12
N VAL A 122 2.69 16.65 -1.96
CA VAL A 122 2.23 18.03 -2.18
C VAL A 122 2.92 19.00 -1.25
N THR A 123 3.08 18.64 0.02
CA THR A 123 3.71 19.50 1.04
C THR A 123 5.16 19.83 0.66
N PHE A 124 5.91 18.81 0.24
CA PHE A 124 7.34 18.98 -0.02
C PHE A 124 7.64 19.42 -1.46
N TYR A 125 6.83 19.02 -2.44
CA TYR A 125 7.07 19.38 -3.84
C TYR A 125 6.70 20.82 -4.16
N GLU A 126 5.44 21.22 -3.98
CA GLU A 126 4.96 22.60 -4.16
C GLU A 126 3.70 22.86 -3.33
N GLY A 127 3.85 23.55 -2.20
CA GLY A 127 2.75 23.84 -1.28
C GLY A 127 1.55 24.60 -1.89
N LYS A 128 1.71 25.26 -3.06
CA LYS A 128 0.59 25.90 -3.78
C LYS A 128 -0.53 24.94 -4.16
N TRP A 129 -0.22 23.64 -4.33
CA TRP A 129 -1.21 22.62 -4.67
C TRP A 129 -2.20 22.35 -3.53
N TRP A 130 -1.90 22.77 -2.30
CA TRP A 130 -2.82 22.71 -1.17
C TRP A 130 -4.16 23.40 -1.46
N GLY A 131 -4.16 24.47 -2.27
CA GLY A 131 -5.39 25.17 -2.68
C GLY A 131 -6.37 24.32 -3.49
N PHE A 132 -5.91 23.25 -4.14
CA PHE A 132 -6.78 22.34 -4.91
C PHE A 132 -7.41 21.23 -4.07
N ILE A 133 -6.83 20.91 -2.90
CA ILE A 133 -7.33 19.82 -2.04
C ILE A 133 -8.78 20.06 -1.59
N PRO A 134 -9.17 21.26 -1.09
CA PRO A 134 -10.56 21.51 -0.73
C PRO A 134 -11.53 21.32 -1.92
N ILE A 135 -11.11 21.73 -3.12
CA ILE A 135 -11.92 21.60 -4.33
C ILE A 135 -12.12 20.12 -4.65
N VAL A 136 -11.06 19.31 -4.62
CA VAL A 136 -11.15 17.87 -4.82
C VAL A 136 -12.04 17.21 -3.77
N LEU A 137 -11.88 17.57 -2.49
CA LEU A 137 -12.69 17.03 -1.40
C LEU A 137 -14.18 17.40 -1.53
N CYS A 138 -14.48 18.58 -2.05
CA CYS A 138 -15.88 19.00 -2.31
C CYS A 138 -16.51 18.24 -3.50
N ILE A 139 -15.73 17.91 -4.51
CA ILE A 139 -16.24 17.23 -5.72
C ILE A 139 -16.29 15.72 -5.52
N LEU A 140 -15.40 15.16 -4.71
CA LEU A 140 -15.23 13.73 -4.50
C LEU A 140 -16.52 12.99 -4.10
N PRO A 141 -17.37 13.49 -3.17
CA PRO A 141 -18.62 12.82 -2.78
C PRO A 141 -19.64 12.67 -3.91
N PHE A 142 -19.56 13.53 -4.93
CA PHE A 142 -20.49 13.48 -6.09
C PHE A 142 -20.06 12.49 -7.17
N ILE A 143 -18.79 12.05 -7.14
CA ILE A 143 -18.22 11.16 -8.16
C ILE A 143 -18.06 9.74 -7.61
N ILE A 144 -17.84 9.61 -6.30
CA ILE A 144 -17.58 8.31 -5.67
C ILE A 144 -18.89 7.54 -5.51
N PRO A 145 -18.96 6.27 -5.96
CA PRO A 145 -20.09 5.39 -5.68
C PRO A 145 -20.34 5.24 -4.17
N GLN A 146 -21.61 5.13 -3.77
CA GLN A 146 -22.01 5.03 -2.36
C GLN A 146 -21.29 3.86 -1.65
N THR A 147 -21.10 2.74 -2.35
CA THR A 147 -20.38 1.57 -1.81
C THR A 147 -18.96 1.89 -1.34
N ILE A 148 -18.27 2.82 -2.00
CA ILE A 148 -16.93 3.28 -1.57
C ILE A 148 -17.04 4.18 -0.35
N VAL A 149 -18.05 5.07 -0.32
CA VAL A 149 -18.32 5.95 0.84
C VAL A 149 -18.62 5.09 2.08
N ASP A 150 -19.53 4.12 1.98
CA ASP A 150 -19.88 3.21 3.08
C ASP A 150 -18.65 2.45 3.58
N ARG A 151 -17.79 2.01 2.66
CA ARG A 151 -16.54 1.32 3.00
C ARG A 151 -15.51 2.22 3.69
N ILE A 152 -15.46 3.52 3.37
CA ILE A 152 -14.63 4.50 4.10
C ILE A 152 -15.22 4.74 5.50
N MET A 153 -16.52 4.89 5.62
CA MET A 153 -17.18 5.12 6.89
C MET A 153 -17.13 3.93 7.84
N SER A 154 -16.92 2.71 7.33
CA SER A 154 -16.71 1.51 8.15
C SER A 154 -15.30 1.38 8.75
N VAL A 155 -14.39 2.33 8.48
CA VAL A 155 -13.06 2.33 9.10
C VAL A 155 -13.17 2.50 10.61
N GLY A 156 -12.67 1.52 11.36
CA GLY A 156 -12.70 1.51 12.82
C GLY A 156 -14.03 1.03 13.43
N ASN A 157 -15.04 0.69 12.64
CA ASN A 157 -16.25 0.06 13.16
C ASN A 157 -15.97 -1.42 13.50
N MET A 158 -16.22 -1.80 14.75
CA MET A 158 -16.03 -3.19 15.23
C MET A 158 -17.13 -4.15 14.74
N GLU A 159 -18.23 -3.64 14.21
CA GLU A 159 -19.26 -4.44 13.54
C GLU A 159 -18.81 -4.91 12.16
N ASP A 160 -17.84 -4.20 11.54
CA ASP A 160 -17.19 -4.65 10.31
C ASP A 160 -16.32 -5.89 10.60
N SER A 161 -16.66 -7.00 9.97
CA SER A 161 -16.01 -8.29 10.17
C SER A 161 -14.50 -8.25 9.89
N SER A 162 -14.06 -7.47 8.90
CA SER A 162 -12.63 -7.31 8.58
C SER A 162 -11.88 -6.53 9.66
N THR A 163 -12.53 -5.59 10.33
CA THR A 163 -11.93 -4.81 11.42
C THR A 163 -11.86 -5.67 12.69
N SER A 164 -12.96 -6.30 13.09
CA SER A 164 -13.02 -7.15 14.28
C SER A 164 -12.07 -8.35 14.18
N TYR A 165 -11.99 -9.00 13.01
CA TYR A 165 -11.05 -10.09 12.73
C TYR A 165 -9.59 -9.68 13.02
N ARG A 166 -9.15 -8.52 12.50
CA ARG A 166 -7.79 -8.02 12.76
C ARG A 166 -7.54 -7.68 14.22
N VAL A 167 -8.52 -7.04 14.89
CA VAL A 167 -8.39 -6.70 16.31
C VAL A 167 -8.24 -7.96 17.15
N TYR A 168 -9.01 -8.99 16.90
CA TYR A 168 -8.89 -10.26 17.62
C TYR A 168 -7.54 -10.94 17.38
N ILE A 169 -7.03 -10.92 16.14
CA ILE A 169 -5.68 -11.41 15.85
C ILE A 169 -4.62 -10.60 16.60
N TRP A 170 -4.75 -9.29 16.64
CA TRP A 170 -3.81 -8.44 17.39
C TRP A 170 -3.85 -8.75 18.89
N MET A 171 -5.02 -8.97 19.47
CA MET A 171 -5.14 -9.36 20.88
C MET A 171 -4.41 -10.68 21.16
N GLY A 172 -4.60 -11.70 20.32
CA GLY A 172 -3.86 -12.96 20.43
C GLY A 172 -2.35 -12.77 20.25
N THR A 173 -1.95 -11.98 19.25
CA THR A 173 -0.53 -11.68 18.99
C THR A 173 0.12 -10.91 20.16
N LEU A 174 -0.59 -9.98 20.79
CA LEU A 174 -0.13 -9.31 22.02
C LEU A 174 0.02 -10.30 23.18
N GLY A 175 -0.83 -11.34 23.24
CA GLY A 175 -0.66 -12.46 24.15
C GLY A 175 0.65 -13.21 23.93
N MET A 176 0.99 -13.53 22.67
CA MET A 176 2.27 -14.16 22.30
C MET A 176 3.48 -13.31 22.70
N MET A 177 3.40 -11.98 22.49
CA MET A 177 4.49 -11.05 22.85
C MET A 177 4.93 -11.18 24.31
N LYS A 178 4.03 -11.44 25.25
CA LYS A 178 4.38 -11.59 26.66
C LYS A 178 5.40 -12.72 26.90
N HIS A 179 5.44 -13.71 26.02
CA HIS A 179 6.32 -14.88 26.13
C HIS A 179 7.51 -14.82 25.16
N TYR A 180 7.33 -14.22 23.99
CA TYR A 180 8.28 -14.32 22.88
C TYR A 180 8.92 -12.99 22.45
N TRP A 181 8.69 -11.87 23.19
CA TRP A 181 9.16 -10.54 22.80
C TRP A 181 10.68 -10.42 22.63
N LEU A 182 11.48 -11.25 23.34
CA LEU A 182 12.95 -11.15 23.30
C LEU A 182 13.55 -11.88 22.10
N GLY A 183 13.24 -13.17 21.94
CA GLY A 183 13.87 -14.03 20.94
C GLY A 183 12.99 -14.34 19.74
N GLY A 184 11.69 -14.04 19.83
CA GLY A 184 10.71 -14.43 18.82
C GLY A 184 10.40 -15.92 18.78
N ILE A 185 9.48 -16.29 17.89
CA ILE A 185 9.05 -17.67 17.63
C ILE A 185 9.74 -18.29 16.40
N GLY A 186 10.55 -17.51 15.67
CA GLY A 186 11.07 -17.86 14.36
C GLY A 186 10.29 -17.19 13.22
N MET A 187 10.95 -17.05 12.07
CA MET A 187 10.41 -16.33 10.91
C MET A 187 9.47 -17.23 10.09
N GLY A 188 8.38 -16.63 9.61
CA GLY A 188 7.52 -17.18 8.59
C GLY A 188 6.20 -17.76 9.09
N GLU A 189 5.29 -17.93 8.13
CA GLU A 189 3.92 -18.37 8.35
C GLU A 189 3.81 -19.67 9.16
N ALA A 190 4.70 -20.63 8.91
CA ALA A 190 4.68 -21.93 9.61
C ALA A 190 4.90 -21.76 11.11
N ALA A 191 5.84 -20.89 11.54
CA ALA A 191 6.09 -20.62 12.95
C ALA A 191 4.89 -19.92 13.60
N PHE A 192 4.33 -18.92 12.94
CA PHE A 192 3.15 -18.21 13.44
C PHE A 192 1.95 -19.13 13.59
N SER A 193 1.62 -19.90 12.56
CA SER A 193 0.47 -20.82 12.53
C SER A 193 0.56 -21.95 13.59
N GLN A 194 1.77 -22.33 14.00
CA GLN A 194 1.96 -23.34 15.07
C GLN A 194 1.77 -22.75 16.47
N VAL A 195 2.18 -21.50 16.70
CA VAL A 195 2.16 -20.89 18.03
C VAL A 195 0.90 -20.09 18.30
N TYR A 196 0.38 -19.36 17.28
CA TYR A 196 -0.76 -18.47 17.45
C TYR A 196 -2.03 -19.14 18.00
N PRO A 197 -2.41 -20.39 17.65
CA PRO A 197 -3.62 -21.04 18.18
C PRO A 197 -3.70 -21.10 19.70
N PHE A 198 -2.56 -21.19 20.39
CA PHE A 198 -2.50 -21.21 21.88
C PHE A 198 -2.84 -19.85 22.50
N PHE A 199 -2.82 -18.78 21.72
CA PHE A 199 -3.09 -17.41 22.15
C PHE A 199 -4.31 -16.81 21.44
N SER A 200 -4.94 -17.59 20.55
CA SER A 200 -6.04 -17.12 19.71
C SER A 200 -7.19 -16.58 20.56
N TYR A 201 -7.71 -15.42 20.15
CA TYR A 201 -8.93 -14.86 20.69
C TYR A 201 -10.10 -15.24 19.80
N ASN A 202 -11.23 -15.69 20.40
CA ASN A 202 -12.42 -16.20 19.68
C ASN A 202 -12.14 -17.37 18.71
N ALA A 203 -11.15 -18.22 19.00
CA ALA A 203 -10.77 -19.36 18.17
C ALA A 203 -10.46 -19.01 16.70
N ILE A 204 -10.06 -17.75 16.43
CA ILE A 204 -9.70 -17.30 15.10
C ILE A 204 -8.39 -17.96 14.67
N ILE A 205 -8.36 -18.54 13.49
CA ILE A 205 -7.15 -19.07 12.85
C ILE A 205 -6.59 -17.98 11.93
N ALA A 206 -5.29 -17.69 12.06
CA ALA A 206 -4.64 -16.70 11.23
C ALA A 206 -3.22 -17.16 10.85
N PRO A 207 -2.80 -16.96 9.59
CA PRO A 207 -1.45 -17.30 9.14
C PRO A 207 -0.41 -16.24 9.54
N HIS A 208 -0.84 -15.05 9.91
CA HIS A 208 0.00 -13.91 10.31
C HIS A 208 -0.82 -12.85 11.07
N SER A 209 -0.13 -11.91 11.71
CA SER A 209 -0.76 -10.91 12.58
C SER A 209 -1.52 -9.79 11.86
N HIS A 210 -1.47 -9.69 10.55
CA HIS A 210 -1.98 -8.53 9.77
C HIS A 210 -1.46 -7.16 10.26
N ASN A 211 -0.28 -7.14 10.90
CA ASN A 211 0.41 -5.95 11.37
C ASN A 211 1.92 -6.21 11.33
N LEU A 212 2.64 -5.50 10.46
CA LEU A 212 4.07 -5.71 10.23
C LEU A 212 4.90 -5.60 11.52
N PHE A 213 4.61 -4.62 12.37
CA PHE A 213 5.38 -4.40 13.59
C PHE A 213 5.15 -5.51 14.62
N LEU A 214 3.89 -5.92 14.80
CA LEU A 214 3.55 -7.05 15.66
C LEU A 214 4.14 -8.35 15.13
N GLN A 215 4.09 -8.56 13.81
CA GLN A 215 4.65 -9.74 13.16
C GLN A 215 6.17 -9.83 13.41
N LEU A 216 6.90 -8.77 13.09
CA LEU A 216 8.34 -8.73 13.32
C LEU A 216 8.71 -8.95 14.78
N LEU A 217 7.94 -8.38 15.71
CA LEU A 217 8.22 -8.51 17.13
C LEU A 217 7.99 -9.93 17.63
N VAL A 218 6.93 -10.62 17.18
CA VAL A 218 6.70 -12.01 17.61
C VAL A 218 7.57 -13.01 16.87
N GLU A 219 7.97 -12.75 15.63
CA GLU A 219 8.82 -13.66 14.84
C GLU A 219 10.32 -13.51 15.17
N ALA A 220 10.82 -12.28 15.19
CA ALA A 220 12.25 -11.99 15.32
C ALA A 220 12.62 -11.30 16.65
N GLY A 221 11.65 -11.12 17.54
CA GLY A 221 11.85 -10.45 18.83
C GLY A 221 12.15 -8.96 18.70
N ILE A 222 12.49 -8.34 19.83
CA ILE A 222 12.80 -6.91 19.90
C ILE A 222 14.03 -6.54 19.06
N SER A 223 14.99 -7.47 18.92
CA SER A 223 16.19 -7.28 18.12
C SER A 223 15.86 -7.15 16.63
N GLY A 224 15.00 -8.03 16.08
CA GLY A 224 14.58 -7.98 14.68
C GLY A 224 13.75 -6.72 14.37
N LEU A 225 12.81 -6.38 15.25
CA LEU A 225 12.07 -5.13 15.13
C LEU A 225 13.00 -3.91 15.21
N GLY A 226 13.98 -3.91 16.14
CA GLY A 226 14.95 -2.83 16.29
C GLY A 226 15.80 -2.62 15.04
N VAL A 227 16.33 -3.70 14.45
CA VAL A 227 17.08 -3.64 13.18
C VAL A 227 16.21 -3.08 12.05
N PHE A 228 14.97 -3.55 11.93
CA PHE A 228 14.03 -3.04 10.92
C PHE A 228 13.80 -1.53 11.08
N LEU A 229 13.52 -1.06 12.30
CA LEU A 229 13.29 0.38 12.55
C LEU A 229 14.53 1.22 12.24
N VAL A 230 15.72 0.76 12.63
CA VAL A 230 16.98 1.43 12.28
C VAL A 230 17.17 1.50 10.76
N MET A 231 16.89 0.43 10.04
CA MET A 231 16.94 0.43 8.57
C MET A 231 15.98 1.47 7.97
N GLN A 232 14.73 1.56 8.49
CA GLN A 232 13.76 2.58 8.03
C GLN A 232 14.24 4.00 8.30
N ILE A 233 14.77 4.26 9.51
CA ILE A 233 15.31 5.58 9.87
C ILE A 233 16.48 5.96 8.96
N VAL A 234 17.42 5.05 8.71
CA VAL A 234 18.56 5.27 7.82
C VAL A 234 18.09 5.53 6.40
N PHE A 235 17.10 4.77 5.91
CA PHE A 235 16.53 4.96 4.58
C PHE A 235 15.89 6.35 4.44
N VAL A 236 14.97 6.71 5.35
CA VAL A 236 14.30 8.03 5.34
C VAL A 236 15.32 9.16 5.44
N LYS A 237 16.35 9.03 6.30
CA LYS A 237 17.42 10.01 6.40
C LYS A 237 18.15 10.19 5.06
N LYS A 238 18.58 9.09 4.43
CA LYS A 238 19.26 9.16 3.13
C LYS A 238 18.39 9.79 2.04
N MET A 239 17.10 9.45 1.97
CA MET A 239 16.17 10.06 1.01
C MET A 239 16.00 11.56 1.30
N SER A 240 15.88 11.93 2.58
CA SER A 240 15.83 13.35 3.00
C SER A 240 17.10 14.12 2.64
N ASP A 241 18.28 13.51 2.78
CA ASP A 241 19.56 14.12 2.40
C ASP A 241 19.61 14.35 0.88
N VAL A 242 19.26 13.37 0.05
CA VAL A 242 19.17 13.53 -1.42
C VAL A 242 18.20 14.65 -1.79
N TYR A 243 17.02 14.68 -1.16
CA TYR A 243 16.01 15.71 -1.41
C TYR A 243 16.51 17.13 -1.06
N ARG A 244 17.33 17.28 0.00
CA ARG A 244 17.86 18.58 0.45
C ARG A 244 19.08 19.05 -0.32
N MET A 245 19.88 18.13 -0.85
CA MET A 245 21.16 18.46 -1.51
C MET A 245 21.00 18.94 -2.95
N ASP A 246 19.87 18.67 -3.58
CA ASP A 246 19.63 18.98 -4.99
C ASP A 246 18.42 19.92 -5.16
N ASP A 247 18.22 20.46 -6.37
CA ASP A 247 17.02 21.22 -6.69
C ASP A 247 15.78 20.35 -6.41
N LYS A 248 14.83 20.88 -5.64
CA LYS A 248 13.57 20.19 -5.28
C LYS A 248 12.82 19.62 -6.48
N LYS A 249 13.04 20.21 -7.67
CA LYS A 249 12.47 19.76 -8.94
C LYS A 249 13.41 18.86 -9.75
N SER A 250 14.58 18.51 -9.25
CA SER A 250 15.43 17.53 -9.92
C SER A 250 14.78 16.14 -9.96
N MET A 251 15.26 15.27 -10.85
CA MET A 251 14.77 13.89 -10.92
C MET A 251 15.11 13.13 -9.64
N ASP A 252 16.32 13.35 -9.10
CA ASP A 252 16.79 12.68 -7.89
C ASP A 252 15.96 13.08 -6.67
N SER A 253 15.72 14.39 -6.47
CA SER A 253 14.90 14.89 -5.36
C SER A 253 13.45 14.41 -5.43
N MET A 254 12.87 14.39 -6.61
CA MET A 254 11.49 13.93 -6.78
C MET A 254 11.37 12.41 -6.57
N LEU A 255 12.34 11.61 -7.03
CA LEU A 255 12.38 10.18 -6.75
C LEU A 255 12.62 9.90 -5.26
N ALA A 256 13.52 10.65 -4.62
CA ALA A 256 13.74 10.52 -3.19
C ALA A 256 12.50 10.88 -2.35
N LEU A 257 11.65 11.78 -2.84
CA LEU A 257 10.37 12.12 -2.20
C LEU A 257 9.30 11.05 -2.47
N ALA A 258 9.38 10.35 -3.60
CA ALA A 258 8.41 9.31 -4.00
C ALA A 258 8.65 7.97 -3.31
N LEU A 259 9.88 7.72 -2.82
CA LEU A 259 10.31 6.52 -2.11
C LEU A 259 10.16 6.65 -0.59
#